data_ffba16851dae06039f80dcc7ec3d1003
#
_entry.id   ffba16851dae06039f80dcc7ec3d1003
#
_cell.length_a   1.000
_cell.length_b   1.000
_cell.length_c   1.000
_cell.angle_alpha   90.00
_cell.angle_beta   90.00
_cell.angle_gamma   90.00
#
_symmetry.space_group_name_H-M   'P 1'
#
loop_
_entity.id
_entity.type
_entity.pdbx_description
1 polymer ?
#
loop_
_entity_poly.entity_id
_entity_poly.type
_entity_poly.pdbx_seq_one_letter_code
_entity_poly.pdbx_strand_id
1 'polypeptide(L)'
;MFRFATPEYFYLLLILPLLWGVHLLSARARRRAIERFGDPATVSELMPEASTARPRYKFVLFSAAVLLLVVALARPQFGSKLKEVTRTGIEMMLAVDVSNSMLAQDFEPSRLERTKFAIDRLAEKLHEDRIGLIVFAGDAYVQLPITSDYVTARNFARNISPDMVSRQGTALGAAIELASGSFSSGSEGSRVIILISDGENHEDDAMAAAEAAARQGIKIYTIGIGTPEGAPIRIGGDFIKDEEGKMVVSKLDEQTLEQIALTTGGGYIRCLLYTSPSPRDGLLSRM
;
A
#
# COMPACT_ATOMS: atom_id res chain seq x y z
N MET A 1 -13.81 8.92 -18.74
CA MET A 1 -15.23 9.20 -19.05
C MET A 1 -15.41 10.70 -19.17
N PHE A 2 -16.14 11.15 -20.22
CA PHE A 2 -16.51 12.55 -20.40
C PHE A 2 -17.79 12.82 -19.60
N ARG A 3 -17.79 13.88 -18.78
CA ARG A 3 -18.99 14.32 -18.08
C ARG A 3 -18.96 15.84 -17.91
N PHE A 4 -20.14 16.44 -17.75
CA PHE A 4 -20.29 17.84 -17.37
C PHE A 4 -20.45 17.94 -15.84
N ALA A 5 -19.75 18.86 -15.21
CA ALA A 5 -19.84 19.06 -13.77
C ALA A 5 -21.20 19.63 -13.35
N THR A 6 -21.75 20.52 -14.18
CA THR A 6 -23.01 21.23 -13.93
C THR A 6 -23.90 21.18 -15.19
N PRO A 7 -24.61 20.06 -15.44
CA PRO A 7 -25.46 19.93 -16.63
C PRO A 7 -26.66 20.88 -16.65
N GLU A 8 -27.00 21.45 -15.52
CA GLU A 8 -28.13 22.38 -15.36
C GLU A 8 -27.99 23.62 -16.25
N TYR A 9 -26.76 24.06 -16.54
CA TYR A 9 -26.54 25.22 -17.42
C TYR A 9 -26.97 24.98 -18.88
N PHE A 10 -27.21 23.75 -19.30
CA PHE A 10 -27.78 23.50 -20.65
C PHE A 10 -29.20 24.05 -20.80
N TYR A 11 -29.94 24.29 -19.73
CA TYR A 11 -31.23 24.98 -19.83
C TYR A 11 -31.09 26.41 -20.39
N LEU A 12 -29.93 27.05 -20.23
CA LEU A 12 -29.66 28.37 -20.84
C LEU A 12 -29.64 28.32 -22.36
N LEU A 13 -29.50 27.13 -22.99
CA LEU A 13 -29.63 26.99 -24.45
C LEU A 13 -31.01 27.37 -24.95
N LEU A 14 -32.05 27.34 -24.10
CA LEU A 14 -33.40 27.81 -24.46
C LEU A 14 -33.44 29.32 -24.76
N ILE A 15 -32.44 30.08 -24.35
CA ILE A 15 -32.31 31.52 -24.69
C ILE A 15 -31.99 31.66 -26.18
N LEU A 16 -31.29 30.74 -26.83
CA LEU A 16 -30.92 30.83 -28.22
C LEU A 16 -32.13 30.90 -29.18
N PRO A 17 -33.12 29.97 -29.11
CA PRO A 17 -34.29 30.09 -29.96
C PRO A 17 -35.11 31.37 -29.67
N LEU A 18 -35.16 31.83 -28.43
CA LEU A 18 -35.80 33.10 -28.07
C LEU A 18 -35.10 34.30 -28.76
N LEU A 19 -33.75 34.36 -28.69
CA LEU A 19 -32.97 35.38 -29.38
C LEU A 19 -33.15 35.34 -30.90
N TRP A 20 -33.21 34.14 -31.51
CA TRP A 20 -33.48 33.98 -32.92
C TRP A 20 -34.89 34.47 -33.28
N GLY A 21 -35.89 34.18 -32.44
CA GLY A 21 -37.28 34.69 -32.62
C GLY A 21 -37.28 36.22 -32.60
N VAL A 22 -36.66 36.86 -31.60
CA VAL A 22 -36.56 38.31 -31.52
C VAL A 22 -35.84 38.90 -32.73
N HIS A 23 -34.72 38.26 -33.17
CA HIS A 23 -33.97 38.73 -34.36
C HIS A 23 -34.83 38.66 -35.63
N LEU A 24 -35.55 37.58 -35.83
CA LEU A 24 -36.46 37.41 -36.98
C LEU A 24 -37.61 38.44 -36.95
N LEU A 25 -38.21 38.66 -35.79
CA LEU A 25 -39.25 39.67 -35.61
C LEU A 25 -38.73 41.08 -35.91
N SER A 26 -37.52 41.40 -35.38
CA SER A 26 -36.86 42.68 -35.64
C SER A 26 -36.51 42.87 -37.13
N ALA A 27 -36.05 41.81 -37.80
CA ALA A 27 -35.75 41.84 -39.23
C ALA A 27 -37.01 42.06 -40.05
N ARG A 28 -38.15 41.37 -39.70
CA ARG A 28 -39.44 41.59 -40.33
C ARG A 28 -39.98 43.00 -40.09
N ALA A 29 -39.89 43.51 -38.87
CA ALA A 29 -40.31 44.86 -38.53
C ALA A 29 -39.52 45.91 -39.31
N ARG A 30 -38.21 45.77 -39.41
CA ARG A 30 -37.33 46.63 -40.19
C ARG A 30 -37.71 46.61 -41.68
N ARG A 31 -37.98 45.45 -42.26
CA ARG A 31 -38.42 45.31 -43.65
C ARG A 31 -39.73 46.01 -43.90
N ARG A 32 -40.72 45.82 -43.02
CA ARG A 32 -42.03 46.51 -43.08
C ARG A 32 -41.89 48.04 -42.92
N ALA A 33 -40.95 48.51 -42.08
CA ALA A 33 -40.69 49.94 -41.95
C ALA A 33 -40.14 50.55 -43.25
N ILE A 34 -39.21 49.83 -43.91
CA ILE A 34 -38.65 50.27 -45.20
C ILE A 34 -39.77 50.33 -46.29
N GLU A 35 -40.60 49.29 -46.39
CA GLU A 35 -41.71 49.20 -47.31
C GLU A 35 -42.78 50.32 -47.10
N ARG A 36 -42.91 50.85 -45.85
CA ARG A 36 -43.75 51.99 -45.53
C ARG A 36 -43.13 53.33 -45.89
N PHE A 37 -41.82 53.42 -45.97
CA PHE A 37 -41.11 54.68 -46.24
C PHE A 37 -41.04 54.98 -47.73
N GLY A 38 -41.09 53.98 -48.58
CA GLY A 38 -41.03 54.14 -50.04
C GLY A 38 -40.74 52.85 -50.77
N ASP A 39 -40.56 52.94 -52.08
CA ASP A 39 -40.15 51.80 -52.89
C ASP A 39 -38.78 51.25 -52.41
N PRO A 40 -38.68 49.96 -52.06
CA PRO A 40 -37.44 49.34 -51.59
C PRO A 40 -36.25 49.55 -52.57
N ALA A 41 -36.49 49.62 -53.87
CA ALA A 41 -35.47 49.80 -54.87
C ALA A 41 -34.81 51.20 -54.72
N THR A 42 -35.60 52.24 -54.62
CA THR A 42 -35.15 53.61 -54.48
C THR A 42 -34.48 53.84 -53.14
N VAL A 43 -34.99 53.27 -52.07
CA VAL A 43 -34.36 53.35 -50.72
C VAL A 43 -33.01 52.65 -50.68
N SER A 44 -32.82 51.55 -51.44
CA SER A 44 -31.51 50.85 -51.53
C SER A 44 -30.45 51.68 -52.27
N GLU A 45 -30.81 52.48 -53.23
CA GLU A 45 -29.89 53.42 -53.93
C GLU A 45 -29.46 54.58 -53.03
N LEU A 46 -30.30 55.03 -52.15
CA LEU A 46 -30.02 56.10 -51.20
C LEU A 46 -29.11 55.63 -50.00
N MET A 47 -29.00 54.36 -49.81
CA MET A 47 -28.20 53.72 -48.74
C MET A 47 -27.18 52.73 -49.26
N PRO A 48 -26.17 53.09 -50.07
CA PRO A 48 -25.22 52.15 -50.71
C PRO A 48 -24.37 51.37 -49.69
N GLU A 49 -24.17 51.93 -48.49
CA GLU A 49 -23.40 51.30 -47.43
C GLU A 49 -24.21 50.33 -46.53
N ALA A 50 -25.54 50.30 -46.69
CA ALA A 50 -26.40 49.46 -45.88
C ALA A 50 -26.30 47.97 -46.26
N SER A 51 -25.32 47.30 -45.72
CA SER A 51 -25.15 45.84 -45.90
C SER A 51 -26.19 45.05 -45.15
N THR A 52 -26.98 44.22 -45.80
CA THR A 52 -27.92 43.25 -45.20
C THR A 52 -27.21 42.04 -44.60
N ALA A 53 -25.96 41.81 -45.02
CA ALA A 53 -25.15 40.65 -44.54
C ALA A 53 -24.51 40.93 -43.16
N ARG A 54 -23.98 42.15 -42.93
CA ARG A 54 -23.30 42.52 -41.69
C ARG A 54 -24.12 42.22 -40.40
N PRO A 55 -25.40 42.57 -40.28
CA PRO A 55 -26.22 42.28 -39.11
C PRO A 55 -26.39 40.78 -38.90
N ARG A 56 -26.51 39.98 -39.96
CA ARG A 56 -26.64 38.53 -39.88
C ARG A 56 -25.35 37.89 -39.34
N TYR A 57 -24.20 38.27 -39.86
CA TYR A 57 -22.91 37.76 -39.38
C TYR A 57 -22.66 38.13 -37.91
N LYS A 58 -22.96 39.36 -37.51
CA LYS A 58 -22.86 39.79 -36.11
C LYS A 58 -23.75 38.97 -35.20
N PHE A 59 -24.98 38.69 -35.63
CA PHE A 59 -25.92 37.90 -34.84
C PHE A 59 -25.50 36.41 -34.74
N VAL A 60 -25.00 35.83 -35.82
CA VAL A 60 -24.45 34.45 -35.82
C VAL A 60 -23.24 34.34 -34.89
N LEU A 61 -22.31 35.29 -34.96
CA LEU A 61 -21.15 35.33 -34.07
C LEU A 61 -21.58 35.48 -32.60
N PHE A 62 -22.54 36.36 -32.33
CA PHE A 62 -23.09 36.50 -30.98
C PHE A 62 -23.75 35.24 -30.47
N SER A 63 -24.54 34.55 -31.31
CA SER A 63 -25.16 33.28 -30.96
C SER A 63 -24.13 32.17 -30.70
N ALA A 64 -23.04 32.13 -31.50
CA ALA A 64 -21.93 31.19 -31.28
C ALA A 64 -21.18 31.48 -29.96
N ALA A 65 -20.98 32.78 -29.64
CA ALA A 65 -20.37 33.16 -28.38
C ALA A 65 -21.21 32.73 -27.16
N VAL A 66 -22.54 32.91 -27.24
CA VAL A 66 -23.48 32.46 -26.19
C VAL A 66 -23.42 30.95 -26.03
N LEU A 67 -23.41 30.19 -27.16
CA LEU A 67 -23.29 28.75 -27.15
C LEU A 67 -22.01 28.29 -26.45
N LEU A 68 -20.88 28.86 -26.83
CA LEU A 68 -19.57 28.54 -26.23
C LEU A 68 -19.53 28.89 -24.76
N LEU A 69 -20.14 30.02 -24.37
CA LEU A 69 -20.25 30.41 -22.97
C LEU A 69 -21.04 29.39 -22.15
N VAL A 70 -22.16 28.89 -22.65
CA VAL A 70 -22.97 27.86 -21.98
C VAL A 70 -22.16 26.56 -21.84
N VAL A 71 -21.45 26.14 -22.88
CA VAL A 71 -20.57 24.96 -22.82
C VAL A 71 -19.45 25.16 -21.79
N ALA A 72 -18.88 26.34 -21.72
CA ALA A 72 -17.83 26.66 -20.73
C ALA A 72 -18.40 26.62 -19.30
N LEU A 73 -19.59 27.17 -19.08
CA LEU A 73 -20.28 27.14 -17.78
C LEU A 73 -20.65 25.70 -17.36
N ALA A 74 -20.97 24.83 -18.31
CA ALA A 74 -21.25 23.43 -18.05
C ALA A 74 -20.01 22.64 -17.57
N ARG A 75 -18.80 23.26 -17.61
CA ARG A 75 -17.52 22.71 -17.10
C ARG A 75 -17.26 21.29 -17.61
N PRO A 76 -16.94 21.11 -18.90
CA PRO A 76 -16.61 19.79 -19.42
C PRO A 76 -15.39 19.23 -18.68
N GLN A 77 -15.55 18.07 -18.03
CA GLN A 77 -14.49 17.39 -17.29
C GLN A 77 -14.03 16.18 -18.09
N PHE A 78 -12.77 16.21 -18.48
CA PHE A 78 -12.03 15.06 -18.98
C PHE A 78 -11.28 14.47 -17.78
N GLY A 79 -11.93 13.57 -17.01
CA GLY A 79 -11.31 12.95 -15.84
C GLY A 79 -11.08 11.47 -16.09
N SER A 80 -9.89 10.98 -15.81
CA SER A 80 -9.74 9.61 -15.37
C SER A 80 -10.53 9.47 -14.07
N LYS A 81 -11.45 8.51 -13.96
CA LYS A 81 -11.89 8.09 -12.64
C LYS A 81 -10.62 7.72 -11.90
N LEU A 82 -10.31 8.39 -10.79
CA LEU A 82 -9.56 7.75 -9.75
C LEU A 82 -10.38 6.52 -9.40
N LYS A 83 -10.00 5.37 -9.99
CA LYS A 83 -10.42 4.09 -9.49
C LYS A 83 -9.80 4.09 -8.10
N GLU A 84 -10.60 4.12 -7.05
CA GLU A 84 -10.15 3.60 -5.78
C GLU A 84 -9.75 2.18 -6.08
N VAL A 85 -8.48 1.99 -6.37
CA VAL A 85 -7.86 0.69 -6.31
C VAL A 85 -7.85 0.43 -4.81
N THR A 86 -8.84 -0.29 -4.33
CA THR A 86 -8.73 -1.02 -3.08
C THR A 86 -7.48 -1.86 -3.26
N ARG A 87 -6.36 -1.34 -2.76
CA ARG A 87 -5.11 -2.07 -2.72
C ARG A 87 -5.35 -3.19 -1.73
N THR A 88 -5.62 -4.37 -2.23
CA THR A 88 -5.69 -5.61 -1.46
C THR A 88 -4.27 -6.09 -1.17
N GLY A 89 -3.41 -5.18 -0.70
CA GLY A 89 -2.08 -5.50 -0.23
C GLY A 89 -2.17 -6.40 0.99
N ILE A 90 -1.15 -7.22 1.20
CA ILE A 90 -1.02 -8.07 2.39
C ILE A 90 -0.65 -7.18 3.58
N GLU A 91 -1.32 -7.35 4.71
CA GLU A 91 -0.83 -6.84 5.99
C GLU A 91 0.09 -7.88 6.62
N MET A 92 1.34 -7.49 6.78
CA MET A 92 2.39 -8.37 7.28
C MET A 92 2.92 -7.87 8.62
N MET A 93 2.87 -8.71 9.65
CA MET A 93 3.47 -8.42 10.94
C MET A 93 4.72 -9.29 11.11
N LEU A 94 5.88 -8.65 11.20
CA LEU A 94 7.13 -9.31 11.53
C LEU A 94 7.24 -9.43 13.05
N ALA A 95 7.30 -10.66 13.56
CA ALA A 95 7.60 -10.93 14.97
C ALA A 95 9.02 -11.47 15.05
N VAL A 96 9.92 -10.69 15.65
CA VAL A 96 11.36 -10.94 15.69
C VAL A 96 11.78 -11.27 17.10
N ASP A 97 12.36 -12.44 17.26
CA ASP A 97 12.98 -12.87 18.48
C ASP A 97 14.26 -12.07 18.77
N VAL A 98 14.34 -11.49 19.97
CA VAL A 98 15.51 -10.75 20.44
C VAL A 98 16.04 -11.33 21.75
N SER A 99 15.68 -12.56 22.07
CA SER A 99 16.21 -13.29 23.22
C SER A 99 17.74 -13.47 23.12
N ASN A 100 18.35 -13.76 24.24
CA ASN A 100 19.80 -13.96 24.31
C ASN A 100 20.29 -15.10 23.40
N SER A 101 19.47 -16.09 23.10
CA SER A 101 19.79 -17.19 22.18
C SER A 101 20.07 -16.69 20.76
N MET A 102 19.46 -15.57 20.36
CA MET A 102 19.68 -14.94 19.06
C MET A 102 21.06 -14.26 18.91
N LEU A 103 21.84 -14.17 20.02
CA LEU A 103 23.25 -13.75 19.99
C LEU A 103 24.21 -14.90 19.68
N ALA A 104 23.71 -16.14 19.58
CA ALA A 104 24.51 -17.29 19.19
C ALA A 104 25.16 -17.08 17.81
N GLN A 105 26.40 -17.59 17.66
CA GLN A 105 27.25 -17.38 16.49
C GLN A 105 27.44 -18.66 15.67
N ASP A 106 26.38 -19.45 15.52
CA ASP A 106 26.36 -20.53 14.52
C ASP A 106 26.29 -19.96 13.10
N PHE A 107 25.93 -18.67 12.98
CA PHE A 107 26.06 -17.87 11.77
C PHE A 107 26.81 -16.58 12.06
N GLU A 108 27.74 -16.19 11.21
CA GLU A 108 28.42 -14.90 11.31
C GLU A 108 27.54 -13.76 10.75
N PRO A 109 27.44 -12.63 11.45
CA PRO A 109 28.06 -12.31 12.74
C PRO A 109 27.29 -12.86 13.94
N SER A 110 25.96 -13.04 13.87
CA SER A 110 25.05 -13.70 14.83
C SER A 110 23.71 -13.98 14.18
N ARG A 111 22.86 -14.80 14.84
CA ARG A 111 21.46 -15.06 14.37
C ARG A 111 20.67 -13.76 14.23
N LEU A 112 20.76 -12.87 15.21
CA LEU A 112 20.04 -11.58 15.20
C LEU A 112 20.49 -10.69 14.03
N GLU A 113 21.78 -10.56 13.79
CA GLU A 113 22.27 -9.77 12.65
C GLU A 113 21.82 -10.36 11.31
N ARG A 114 21.80 -11.69 11.18
CA ARG A 114 21.22 -12.36 10.00
C ARG A 114 19.76 -12.04 9.82
N THR A 115 19.00 -12.03 10.93
CA THR A 115 17.57 -11.64 10.89
C THR A 115 17.41 -10.22 10.36
N LYS A 116 18.22 -9.26 10.84
CA LYS A 116 18.17 -7.87 10.34
C LYS A 116 18.42 -7.79 8.83
N PHE A 117 19.41 -8.52 8.31
CA PHE A 117 19.67 -8.59 6.87
C PHE A 117 18.52 -9.21 6.09
N ALA A 118 17.90 -10.26 6.62
CA ALA A 118 16.75 -10.90 5.99
C ALA A 118 15.56 -9.94 5.89
N ILE A 119 15.26 -9.20 6.97
CA ILE A 119 14.19 -8.19 7.01
C ILE A 119 14.48 -7.05 6.03
N ASP A 120 15.72 -6.55 5.98
CA ASP A 120 16.11 -5.49 5.05
C ASP A 120 15.84 -5.90 3.60
N ARG A 121 16.23 -7.12 3.21
CA ARG A 121 15.97 -7.66 1.88
C ARG A 121 14.49 -7.94 1.61
N LEU A 122 13.74 -8.36 2.61
CA LEU A 122 12.29 -8.54 2.47
C LEU A 122 11.61 -7.20 2.19
N ALA A 123 11.94 -6.17 2.97
CA ALA A 123 11.38 -4.83 2.81
C ALA A 123 11.71 -4.20 1.45
N GLU A 124 12.83 -4.55 0.81
CA GLU A 124 13.17 -4.10 -0.55
C GLU A 124 12.25 -4.69 -1.63
N LYS A 125 11.65 -5.84 -1.38
CA LYS A 125 10.78 -6.53 -2.34
C LYS A 125 9.31 -6.16 -2.18
N LEU A 126 8.94 -5.51 -1.09
CA LEU A 126 7.57 -5.08 -0.82
C LEU A 126 7.27 -3.79 -1.59
N HIS A 127 6.12 -3.73 -2.30
CA HIS A 127 5.76 -2.58 -3.12
C HIS A 127 4.37 -2.03 -2.80
N GLU A 128 3.41 -2.90 -2.47
CA GLU A 128 2.02 -2.52 -2.22
C GLU A 128 1.50 -3.05 -0.87
N ASP A 129 2.33 -3.79 -0.14
CA ASP A 129 1.99 -4.41 1.13
C ASP A 129 2.19 -3.44 2.29
N ARG A 130 1.67 -3.79 3.45
CA ARG A 130 1.86 -3.04 4.70
C ARG A 130 2.64 -3.89 5.67
N ILE A 131 3.59 -3.31 6.35
CA ILE A 131 4.50 -4.01 7.25
C ILE A 131 4.43 -3.40 8.64
N GLY A 132 4.41 -4.24 9.66
CA GLY A 132 4.59 -3.88 11.06
C GLY A 132 5.71 -4.71 11.68
N LEU A 133 6.21 -4.29 12.83
CA LEU A 133 7.34 -4.93 13.52
C LEU A 133 7.03 -5.10 15.01
N ILE A 134 7.17 -6.32 15.47
CA ILE A 134 7.14 -6.70 16.87
C ILE A 134 8.50 -7.30 17.22
N VAL A 135 9.03 -6.95 18.39
CA VAL A 135 10.15 -7.66 19.00
C VAL A 135 9.66 -8.40 20.24
N PHE A 136 10.19 -9.58 20.47
CA PHE A 136 9.81 -10.38 21.63
C PHE A 136 11.01 -11.14 22.20
N ALA A 137 10.92 -11.43 23.48
CA ALA A 137 11.74 -12.35 24.24
C ALA A 137 10.84 -12.98 25.32
N GLY A 138 11.04 -12.76 26.61
CA GLY A 138 10.08 -13.15 27.66
C GLY A 138 8.77 -12.38 27.61
N ASP A 139 8.75 -11.21 26.99
CA ASP A 139 7.57 -10.38 26.70
C ASP A 139 7.61 -9.90 25.25
N ALA A 140 6.46 -9.44 24.70
CA ALA A 140 6.37 -8.95 23.33
C ALA A 140 5.97 -7.47 23.27
N TYR A 141 6.55 -6.71 22.35
CA TYR A 141 6.32 -5.26 22.18
C TYR A 141 6.19 -4.87 20.71
N VAL A 142 5.21 -4.03 20.38
CA VAL A 142 5.09 -3.43 19.06
C VAL A 142 6.13 -2.32 18.92
N GLN A 143 7.09 -2.51 18.03
CA GLN A 143 8.11 -1.50 17.70
C GLN A 143 7.65 -0.59 16.58
N LEU A 144 6.92 -1.12 15.60
CA LEU A 144 6.38 -0.37 14.49
C LEU A 144 4.96 -0.87 14.20
N PRO A 145 3.93 -0.03 14.35
CA PRO A 145 2.59 -0.35 13.87
C PRO A 145 2.57 -0.56 12.36
N ILE A 146 1.53 -1.24 11.86
CA ILE A 146 1.38 -1.52 10.42
C ILE A 146 1.41 -0.23 9.59
N THR A 147 2.37 -0.14 8.68
CA THR A 147 2.61 1.02 7.82
C THR A 147 3.02 0.61 6.41
N SER A 148 2.90 1.51 5.44
CA SER A 148 3.46 1.38 4.10
C SER A 148 4.83 2.08 3.95
N ASP A 149 5.38 2.63 5.03
CA ASP A 149 6.69 3.28 5.04
C ASP A 149 7.81 2.24 5.29
N TYR A 150 8.30 1.67 4.20
CA TYR A 150 9.38 0.68 4.24
C TYR A 150 10.72 1.25 4.69
N VAL A 151 10.95 2.56 4.49
CA VAL A 151 12.19 3.19 4.94
C VAL A 151 12.24 3.21 6.46
N THR A 152 11.16 3.61 7.09
CA THR A 152 11.01 3.58 8.55
C THR A 152 11.08 2.14 9.05
N ALA A 153 10.42 1.18 8.42
CA ALA A 153 10.47 -0.23 8.82
C ALA A 153 11.90 -0.81 8.79
N ARG A 154 12.67 -0.51 7.74
CA ARG A 154 14.10 -0.91 7.65
C ARG A 154 14.95 -0.28 8.76
N ASN A 155 14.72 1.00 9.05
CA ASN A 155 15.46 1.69 10.11
C ASN A 155 15.17 1.07 11.48
N PHE A 156 13.91 0.76 11.79
CA PHE A 156 13.58 0.06 13.04
C PHE A 156 14.22 -1.34 13.08
N ALA A 157 14.12 -2.11 11.99
CA ALA A 157 14.69 -3.46 11.92
C ALA A 157 16.21 -3.47 12.13
N ARG A 158 16.93 -2.51 11.59
CA ARG A 158 18.40 -2.39 11.77
C ARG A 158 18.82 -2.08 13.20
N ASN A 159 17.95 -1.40 13.95
CA ASN A 159 18.25 -0.99 15.34
C ASN A 159 17.72 -1.99 16.39
N ILE A 160 17.18 -3.14 15.97
CA ILE A 160 16.75 -4.17 16.91
C ILE A 160 17.95 -4.65 17.76
N SER A 161 17.73 -4.73 19.06
CA SER A 161 18.73 -5.28 20.00
C SER A 161 18.02 -6.04 21.14
N PRO A 162 18.71 -6.97 21.81
CA PRO A 162 18.18 -7.68 22.97
C PRO A 162 17.79 -6.75 24.14
N ASP A 163 18.42 -5.60 24.23
CA ASP A 163 18.16 -4.62 25.31
C ASP A 163 16.79 -3.94 25.18
N MET A 164 16.07 -4.14 24.06
CA MET A 164 14.73 -3.59 23.84
C MET A 164 13.67 -4.29 24.70
N VAL A 165 13.94 -5.50 25.18
CA VAL A 165 13.03 -6.27 26.02
C VAL A 165 13.63 -6.46 27.39
N SER A 166 12.89 -6.04 28.41
CA SER A 166 13.40 -6.05 29.81
C SER A 166 13.48 -7.47 30.39
N ARG A 167 12.56 -8.36 29.95
CA ARG A 167 12.52 -9.75 30.41
C ARG A 167 13.07 -10.66 29.32
N GLN A 168 14.15 -11.36 29.67
CA GLN A 168 14.72 -12.39 28.81
C GLN A 168 13.90 -13.69 28.91
N GLY A 169 14.02 -14.58 27.96
CA GLY A 169 13.23 -15.78 27.76
C GLY A 169 12.68 -15.79 26.35
N THR A 170 11.76 -16.70 26.03
CA THR A 170 11.13 -16.76 24.70
C THR A 170 9.67 -17.12 24.86
N ALA A 171 8.79 -16.15 24.61
CA ALA A 171 7.33 -16.25 24.68
C ALA A 171 6.74 -16.15 23.26
N LEU A 172 6.75 -17.26 22.51
CA LEU A 172 6.23 -17.31 21.14
C LEU A 172 4.73 -17.06 21.08
N GLY A 173 3.96 -17.54 22.07
CA GLY A 173 2.54 -17.34 22.15
C GLY A 173 2.18 -15.87 22.33
N ALA A 174 2.84 -15.17 23.26
CA ALA A 174 2.64 -13.73 23.48
C ALA A 174 2.94 -12.91 22.21
N ALA A 175 3.98 -13.29 21.47
CA ALA A 175 4.31 -12.64 20.19
C ALA A 175 3.22 -12.84 19.14
N ILE A 176 2.66 -14.07 19.01
CA ILE A 176 1.57 -14.39 18.08
C ILE A 176 0.28 -13.67 18.48
N GLU A 177 -0.07 -13.64 19.76
CA GLU A 177 -1.26 -12.95 20.26
C GLU A 177 -1.18 -11.44 20.01
N LEU A 178 -0.04 -10.82 20.34
CA LEU A 178 0.17 -9.40 20.12
C LEU A 178 0.14 -9.07 18.62
N ALA A 179 0.76 -9.89 17.76
CA ALA A 179 0.73 -9.72 16.32
C ALA A 179 -0.69 -9.83 15.77
N SER A 180 -1.47 -10.83 16.25
CA SER A 180 -2.84 -11.05 15.83
C SER A 180 -3.76 -9.87 16.19
N GLY A 181 -3.52 -9.24 17.36
CA GLY A 181 -4.26 -8.06 17.81
C GLY A 181 -3.84 -6.75 17.15
N SER A 182 -2.72 -6.72 16.42
CA SER A 182 -2.13 -5.49 15.86
C SER A 182 -2.54 -5.21 14.40
N PHE A 183 -3.32 -6.09 13.77
CA PHE A 183 -3.83 -5.87 12.41
C PHE A 183 -4.94 -4.81 12.36
N SER A 184 -5.06 -4.14 11.22
CA SER A 184 -6.06 -3.11 11.02
C SER A 184 -7.48 -3.67 11.06
N SER A 185 -8.37 -3.02 11.83
CA SER A 185 -9.78 -3.39 11.86
C SER A 185 -10.43 -3.05 10.51
N GLY A 186 -11.03 -4.06 9.83
CA GLY A 186 -11.72 -3.87 8.55
C GLY A 186 -10.81 -3.93 7.31
N SER A 187 -9.58 -4.38 7.44
CA SER A 187 -8.73 -4.70 6.28
C SER A 187 -9.31 -5.88 5.50
N GLU A 188 -9.62 -5.67 4.21
CA GLU A 188 -10.03 -6.73 3.27
C GLU A 188 -8.83 -7.55 2.76
N GLY A 189 -7.60 -7.15 3.09
CA GLY A 189 -6.36 -7.82 2.70
C GLY A 189 -6.05 -9.08 3.49
N SER A 190 -5.20 -9.94 2.95
CA SER A 190 -4.67 -11.10 3.66
C SER A 190 -3.79 -10.66 4.81
N ARG A 191 -3.98 -11.26 5.99
CA ARG A 191 -3.19 -11.00 7.20
C ARG A 191 -2.18 -12.11 7.40
N VAL A 192 -0.92 -11.72 7.54
CA VAL A 192 0.21 -12.65 7.63
C VAL A 192 1.12 -12.26 8.78
N ILE A 193 1.50 -13.23 9.59
CA ILE A 193 2.57 -13.09 10.58
C ILE A 193 3.81 -13.82 10.04
N ILE A 194 4.96 -13.17 10.08
CA ILE A 194 6.25 -13.80 9.86
C ILE A 194 6.96 -13.84 11.20
N LEU A 195 7.06 -15.03 11.76
CA LEU A 195 7.71 -15.30 13.04
C LEU A 195 9.16 -15.74 12.78
N ILE A 196 10.11 -15.01 13.35
CA ILE A 196 11.54 -15.25 13.15
C ILE A 196 12.16 -15.55 14.51
N SER A 197 12.56 -16.79 14.74
CA SER A 197 13.08 -17.27 16.03
C SER A 197 13.94 -18.51 15.81
N ASP A 198 14.64 -18.96 16.85
CA ASP A 198 15.24 -20.29 16.92
C ASP A 198 14.27 -21.38 17.43
N GLY A 199 13.04 -20.97 17.77
CA GLY A 199 11.95 -21.88 18.14
C GLY A 199 12.00 -22.39 19.59
N GLU A 200 13.03 -22.08 20.36
CA GLU A 200 13.03 -22.36 21.79
C GLU A 200 11.87 -21.62 22.44
N ASN A 201 10.98 -22.34 23.13
CA ASN A 201 9.81 -21.76 23.81
C ASN A 201 9.77 -22.27 25.24
N HIS A 202 9.86 -21.37 26.21
CA HIS A 202 9.97 -21.72 27.61
C HIS A 202 8.89 -21.09 28.51
N GLU A 203 8.09 -20.18 27.96
CA GLU A 203 7.27 -19.27 28.78
C GLU A 203 5.75 -19.47 28.60
N ASP A 204 5.28 -19.96 27.43
CA ASP A 204 3.86 -19.95 27.07
C ASP A 204 3.43 -21.09 26.12
N ASP A 205 2.13 -21.15 25.83
CA ASP A 205 1.54 -22.12 24.89
C ASP A 205 1.43 -21.49 23.49
N ALA A 206 2.52 -21.58 22.72
CA ALA A 206 2.58 -21.08 21.35
C ALA A 206 1.55 -21.75 20.42
N MET A 207 1.19 -23.03 20.67
CA MET A 207 0.23 -23.75 19.84
C MET A 207 -1.18 -23.24 20.02
N ALA A 208 -1.60 -22.97 21.26
CA ALA A 208 -2.92 -22.36 21.53
C ALA A 208 -3.06 -20.99 20.86
N ALA A 209 -1.99 -20.16 20.89
CA ALA A 209 -1.95 -18.88 20.21
C ALA A 209 -2.04 -19.01 18.67
N ALA A 210 -1.33 -20.00 18.09
CA ALA A 210 -1.37 -20.30 16.65
C ALA A 210 -2.79 -20.74 16.22
N GLU A 211 -3.45 -21.61 16.99
CA GLU A 211 -4.84 -22.01 16.72
C GLU A 211 -5.81 -20.80 16.80
N ALA A 212 -5.60 -19.90 17.76
CA ALA A 212 -6.41 -18.70 17.87
C ALA A 212 -6.21 -17.78 16.66
N ALA A 213 -5.00 -17.62 16.16
CA ALA A 213 -4.67 -16.88 14.94
C ALA A 213 -5.31 -17.53 13.70
N ALA A 214 -5.25 -18.85 13.59
CA ALA A 214 -5.86 -19.60 12.49
C ALA A 214 -7.39 -19.40 12.44
N ARG A 215 -8.07 -19.40 13.60
CA ARG A 215 -9.52 -19.10 13.69
C ARG A 215 -9.87 -17.69 13.19
N GLN A 216 -8.93 -16.74 13.27
CA GLN A 216 -9.08 -15.37 12.73
C GLN A 216 -8.70 -15.26 11.24
N GLY A 217 -8.32 -16.37 10.59
CA GLY A 217 -7.87 -16.39 9.19
C GLY A 217 -6.49 -15.78 8.97
N ILE A 218 -5.66 -15.70 10.01
CA ILE A 218 -4.27 -15.23 9.97
C ILE A 218 -3.37 -16.41 9.65
N LYS A 219 -2.48 -16.26 8.67
CA LYS A 219 -1.46 -17.26 8.34
C LYS A 219 -0.14 -16.89 9.01
N ILE A 220 0.51 -17.88 9.60
CA ILE A 220 1.83 -17.70 10.22
C ILE A 220 2.88 -18.42 9.38
N TYR A 221 3.84 -17.67 8.87
CA TYR A 221 5.05 -18.21 8.27
C TYR A 221 6.15 -18.14 9.31
N THR A 222 6.88 -19.23 9.50
CA THR A 222 7.96 -19.29 10.48
C THR A 222 9.30 -19.39 9.78
N ILE A 223 10.28 -18.63 10.26
CA ILE A 223 11.66 -18.65 9.78
C ILE A 223 12.53 -19.08 10.96
N GLY A 224 13.03 -20.31 10.89
CA GLY A 224 13.95 -20.85 11.88
C GLY A 224 15.37 -20.36 11.64
N ILE A 225 15.98 -19.76 12.66
CA ILE A 225 17.35 -19.27 12.58
C ILE A 225 18.20 -19.99 13.64
N GLY A 226 19.16 -20.75 13.16
CA GLY A 226 20.04 -21.56 13.99
C GLY A 226 20.40 -22.88 13.32
N THR A 227 21.18 -23.66 14.03
CA THR A 227 21.54 -25.03 13.64
C THR A 227 21.00 -26.02 14.66
N PRO A 228 20.64 -27.26 14.26
CA PRO A 228 20.21 -28.31 15.18
C PRO A 228 21.32 -28.71 16.15
N GLU A 229 22.59 -28.58 15.72
CA GLU A 229 23.75 -28.86 16.56
C GLU A 229 23.86 -27.84 17.69
N GLY A 230 23.38 -26.60 17.41
CA GLY A 230 23.42 -25.49 18.33
C GLY A 230 24.76 -24.78 18.41
N ALA A 231 24.75 -23.60 19.03
CA ALA A 231 25.95 -22.84 19.30
C ALA A 231 25.94 -22.18 20.69
N PRO A 232 27.11 -21.96 21.30
CA PRO A 232 27.18 -21.30 22.59
C PRO A 232 26.83 -19.81 22.45
N ILE A 233 26.12 -19.29 23.46
CA ILE A 233 25.70 -17.90 23.51
C ILE A 233 26.83 -17.05 24.07
N ARG A 234 27.12 -15.89 23.42
CA ARG A 234 28.11 -14.91 23.89
C ARG A 234 27.43 -13.59 24.22
N ILE A 235 27.72 -13.05 25.41
CA ILE A 235 27.34 -11.69 25.81
C ILE A 235 28.56 -10.95 26.27
N GLY A 236 28.81 -9.76 25.67
CA GLY A 236 29.99 -8.93 26.04
C GLY A 236 31.35 -9.57 25.77
N GLY A 237 31.40 -10.61 24.94
CA GLY A 237 32.66 -11.35 24.65
C GLY A 237 32.82 -12.65 25.43
N ASP A 238 32.09 -12.84 26.52
CA ASP A 238 32.15 -14.03 27.37
C ASP A 238 30.99 -15.01 27.04
N PHE A 239 31.26 -16.32 27.22
CA PHE A 239 30.24 -17.35 27.09
C PHE A 239 29.31 -17.37 28.31
N ILE A 240 28.03 -17.46 28.08
CA ILE A 240 27.05 -17.69 29.16
C ILE A 240 27.27 -19.10 29.72
N LYS A 241 27.27 -19.21 31.02
CA LYS A 241 27.38 -20.47 31.76
C LYS A 241 26.12 -20.66 32.60
N ASP A 242 25.67 -21.90 32.72
CA ASP A 242 24.64 -22.29 33.66
C ASP A 242 25.12 -22.28 35.12
N GLU A 243 24.26 -22.62 36.06
CA GLU A 243 24.56 -22.69 37.49
C GLU A 243 25.69 -23.71 37.83
N GLU A 244 25.88 -24.70 36.92
CA GLU A 244 26.92 -25.74 37.07
C GLU A 244 28.23 -25.33 36.41
N GLY A 245 28.30 -24.14 35.79
CA GLY A 245 29.51 -23.61 35.11
C GLY A 245 29.72 -24.14 33.70
N LYS A 246 28.76 -24.86 33.13
CA LYS A 246 28.78 -25.38 31.77
C LYS A 246 28.28 -24.33 30.79
N MET A 247 28.85 -24.26 29.60
CA MET A 247 28.41 -23.33 28.57
C MET A 247 26.97 -23.63 28.12
N VAL A 248 26.13 -22.58 28.09
CA VAL A 248 24.77 -22.66 27.58
C VAL A 248 24.83 -22.71 26.05
N VAL A 249 24.23 -23.75 25.49
CA VAL A 249 24.15 -23.97 24.03
C VAL A 249 22.68 -23.87 23.61
N SER A 250 22.38 -22.91 22.75
CA SER A 250 21.05 -22.77 22.15
C SER A 250 20.98 -23.55 20.84
N LYS A 251 19.86 -24.26 20.61
CA LYS A 251 19.61 -25.09 19.43
C LYS A 251 18.36 -24.60 18.70
N LEU A 252 18.32 -24.86 17.41
CA LEU A 252 17.10 -24.61 16.62
C LEU A 252 16.07 -25.70 16.89
N ASP A 253 14.88 -25.32 17.37
CA ASP A 253 13.70 -26.18 17.46
C ASP A 253 12.82 -25.99 16.21
N GLU A 254 13.12 -26.79 15.19
CA GLU A 254 12.37 -26.79 13.94
C GLU A 254 10.94 -27.32 14.10
N GLN A 255 10.73 -28.30 15.01
CA GLN A 255 9.45 -28.94 15.17
C GLN A 255 8.38 -27.98 15.65
N THR A 256 8.67 -27.18 16.66
CA THR A 256 7.75 -26.17 17.18
C THR A 256 7.40 -25.14 16.11
N LEU A 257 8.38 -24.62 15.38
CA LEU A 257 8.16 -23.65 14.32
C LEU A 257 7.35 -24.23 13.15
N GLU A 258 7.63 -25.46 12.75
CA GLU A 258 6.89 -26.14 11.68
C GLU A 258 5.44 -26.40 12.08
N GLN A 259 5.18 -26.85 13.31
CA GLN A 259 3.83 -27.08 13.81
C GLN A 259 3.00 -25.78 13.84
N ILE A 260 3.56 -24.68 14.33
CA ILE A 260 2.91 -23.35 14.32
C ILE A 260 2.51 -22.96 12.90
N ALA A 261 3.43 -23.09 11.94
CA ALA A 261 3.16 -22.75 10.55
C ALA A 261 2.06 -23.61 9.95
N LEU A 262 2.13 -24.92 10.11
CA LEU A 262 1.17 -25.88 9.56
C LEU A 262 -0.23 -25.69 10.15
N THR A 263 -0.35 -25.40 11.45
CA THR A 263 -1.63 -25.15 12.13
C THR A 263 -2.41 -23.98 11.51
N THR A 264 -1.70 -22.97 11.01
CA THR A 264 -2.31 -21.77 10.41
C THR A 264 -2.41 -21.83 8.88
N GLY A 265 -1.95 -22.91 8.25
CA GLY A 265 -1.87 -23.01 6.79
C GLY A 265 -0.81 -22.10 6.17
N GLY A 266 0.21 -21.74 6.94
CA GLY A 266 1.42 -21.07 6.50
C GLY A 266 2.52 -22.04 6.06
N GLY A 267 3.78 -21.64 6.21
CA GLY A 267 4.93 -22.47 5.84
C GLY A 267 6.15 -22.17 6.72
N TYR A 268 6.96 -23.20 6.96
CA TYR A 268 8.24 -23.11 7.65
C TYR A 268 9.39 -23.00 6.63
N ILE A 269 10.35 -22.12 6.94
CA ILE A 269 11.58 -21.96 6.16
C ILE A 269 12.75 -21.94 7.14
N ARG A 270 13.69 -22.84 6.92
CA ARG A 270 14.97 -22.75 7.62
C ARG A 270 15.87 -21.72 6.94
N CYS A 271 16.40 -20.78 7.71
CA CYS A 271 17.40 -19.85 7.23
C CYS A 271 18.73 -20.59 7.04
N LEU A 272 18.91 -21.20 5.88
CA LEU A 272 20.18 -21.80 5.50
C LEU A 272 21.15 -20.71 5.07
N LEU A 273 22.42 -20.88 5.41
CA LEU A 273 23.50 -20.08 4.82
C LEU A 273 23.37 -20.13 3.29
N TYR A 274 23.01 -19.01 2.67
CA TYR A 274 23.36 -18.82 1.28
C TYR A 274 24.88 -18.68 1.24
N THR A 275 25.60 -19.79 1.26
CA THR A 275 26.90 -19.84 0.63
C THR A 275 26.64 -19.42 -0.81
N SER A 276 27.29 -18.36 -1.29
CA SER A 276 27.25 -17.99 -2.70
C SER A 276 27.37 -19.26 -3.52
N PRO A 277 26.47 -19.47 -4.54
CA PRO A 277 26.54 -20.69 -5.35
C PRO A 277 28.00 -20.80 -5.82
N SER A 278 28.63 -21.94 -5.48
CA SER A 278 29.96 -22.23 -6.00
C SER A 278 29.90 -22.12 -7.52
N PRO A 279 30.92 -21.58 -8.19
CA PRO A 279 30.97 -21.54 -9.66
C PRO A 279 30.74 -22.89 -10.31
N ARG A 280 30.78 -24.01 -9.54
CA ARG A 280 30.53 -25.38 -10.00
C ARG A 280 29.05 -25.74 -10.12
N ASP A 281 28.14 -25.02 -9.39
CA ASP A 281 26.71 -25.34 -9.43
C ASP A 281 26.01 -24.76 -10.68
N GLY A 282 26.64 -23.79 -11.35
CA GLY A 282 26.18 -23.24 -12.63
C GLY A 282 26.41 -24.12 -13.85
N LEU A 283 27.19 -25.20 -13.72
CA LEU A 283 27.49 -26.12 -14.82
C LEU A 283 26.52 -27.29 -14.94
N LEU A 284 25.78 -27.62 -13.88
CA LEU A 284 24.82 -28.74 -13.85
C LEU A 284 23.39 -28.35 -14.27
N SER A 285 23.10 -27.08 -14.45
CA SER A 285 21.77 -26.61 -14.93
C SER A 285 21.69 -26.43 -16.46
N ARG A 286 22.73 -26.84 -17.20
CA ARG A 286 22.80 -26.78 -18.68
C ARG A 286 23.01 -28.13 -19.34
N MET A 287 22.69 -29.23 -18.65
CA MET A 287 22.58 -30.57 -19.25
C MET A 287 21.14 -31.06 -19.22
#